data_1926fc389a521a3ebd5f7f2ea182e798
#
_entry.id   1926fc389a521a3ebd5f7f2ea182e798
#
_cell.length_a   1.000
_cell.length_b   1.000
_cell.length_c   1.000
_cell.angle_alpha   90.00
_cell.angle_beta   90.00
_cell.angle_gamma   90.00
#
_symmetry.space_group_name_H-M   'P 1'
#
loop_
_entity.id
_entity.type
_entity.pdbx_description
1 polymer ?
#
loop_
_entity_poly.entity_id
_entity_poly.type
_entity_poly.pdbx_seq_one_letter_code
_entity_poly.pdbx_strand_id
1 'polypeptide(L)'
;MFSSTNFNAENGEDVVHEKQPNSEASLTSTPNARSDAAEQLSNSTMSSPLSNSNCSAKWTRSDGFWRSFIAICIPLLLSALEGSITNTALPTISEVLDLNTKFSWIATAFLLSSTIFQPLYSQMGDIWGRKRPMMATIAIFALGSAICAGAKSGPVLILGRIVQGLGTGGIDLFAEMILCDIVPLRKRGPYLAIKHVAFAVGTTLGPLLGGVFAEHGWYWCFLINIPICIISLVIMWFWLSVGEGVTDSGVSIGDNLKKIDYIGCGILTGSVLMLLVALSTGGAPRPWNHPSIITLVVLGTLGLIGFIVWERSRFCKYPIMSPHVFSNRTTNIVFALTVMHGFITYGFQFYLPLFFQAIKGSSPTKSGIEVMPTTLVIAILAAIGGPVLSLTGRYKHIHIVGFACVTLGQGLCIMIDHSTSPGLWITIQLIVASGLGIMIPTMLPAIQAKLPDAITAASVGSWAFLRGTGSLFGVAIPGAVFNARFTSLLPSISWPAAQAKLSHGQAYQRATASFIKKYGITPAIKSEIVTAYTQSLRSVWIVFTVMAALSFCISFCEKEYKMRTVLNTAYGLKSKQTTPSNGLPAGSSTPKSSAASTVVETRAQTPVKSESESEMAGHEGKERGLETGL
;
A
#
# COMPACT_ATOMS: atom_id res chain seq x y z
N MET A 1 34.06 -13.13 -39.77
CA MET A 1 34.30 -14.28 -40.64
C MET A 1 32.96 -14.89 -40.99
N PHE A 2 32.56 -14.70 -42.25
CA PHE A 2 31.63 -15.46 -43.10
C PHE A 2 30.22 -15.75 -42.56
N SER A 3 29.17 -15.64 -43.30
CA SER A 3 28.80 -15.14 -44.64
C SER A 3 27.32 -15.44 -44.84
N SER A 4 26.61 -14.45 -45.24
CA SER A 4 25.39 -14.38 -46.02
C SER A 4 25.09 -15.59 -46.94
N THR A 5 23.80 -15.95 -47.10
CA THR A 5 23.26 -16.24 -48.44
C THR A 5 21.74 -15.92 -48.47
N ASN A 6 21.44 -15.01 -49.36
CA ASN A 6 20.13 -14.74 -49.96
C ASN A 6 19.75 -15.89 -50.90
N PHE A 7 18.46 -16.15 -51.06
CA PHE A 7 17.91 -16.58 -52.35
C PHE A 7 16.51 -15.97 -52.57
N ASN A 8 16.43 -15.29 -53.72
CA ASN A 8 15.27 -14.64 -54.29
C ASN A 8 14.55 -15.55 -55.32
N ALA A 9 13.38 -15.10 -55.69
CA ALA A 9 12.66 -15.19 -56.97
C ALA A 9 11.80 -16.45 -57.17
N GLU A 10 10.68 -16.47 -57.84
CA GLU A 10 9.90 -15.52 -58.67
C GLU A 10 8.62 -16.22 -59.11
N ASN A 11 7.56 -15.42 -59.31
CA ASN A 11 6.51 -15.52 -60.34
C ASN A 11 5.53 -16.69 -60.44
N GLY A 12 4.26 -16.32 -60.68
CA GLY A 12 3.27 -17.07 -61.40
C GLY A 12 1.83 -16.65 -61.10
N GLU A 13 1.34 -15.69 -61.87
CA GLU A 13 -0.09 -15.34 -62.06
C GLU A 13 -0.91 -16.56 -62.46
N ASP A 14 -2.19 -16.65 -62.05
CA ASP A 14 -3.27 -16.81 -62.98
C ASP A 14 -4.66 -16.56 -62.34
N VAL A 15 -5.44 -15.79 -63.04
CA VAL A 15 -6.83 -15.36 -62.82
C VAL A 15 -7.77 -16.43 -63.36
N VAL A 16 -8.82 -16.85 -62.65
CA VAL A 16 -10.06 -17.31 -63.26
C VAL A 16 -11.27 -16.93 -62.38
N HIS A 17 -12.15 -16.16 -62.95
CA HIS A 17 -13.55 -15.94 -62.58
C HIS A 17 -14.37 -17.21 -62.66
N GLU A 18 -15.33 -17.46 -61.73
CA GLU A 18 -16.72 -17.75 -62.11
C GLU A 18 -17.71 -17.92 -60.93
N LYS A 19 -18.75 -17.11 -60.98
CA LYS A 19 -20.18 -17.29 -60.64
C LYS A 19 -20.66 -18.05 -59.41
N GLN A 20 -21.47 -17.32 -58.62
CA GLN A 20 -22.53 -17.84 -57.72
C GLN A 20 -23.57 -18.69 -58.48
N PRO A 21 -24.29 -19.60 -57.77
CA PRO A 21 -25.68 -19.30 -57.50
C PRO A 21 -26.16 -19.63 -56.08
N ASN A 22 -27.24 -18.93 -55.72
CA ASN A 22 -28.05 -19.03 -54.51
C ASN A 22 -28.59 -20.44 -54.24
N SER A 23 -28.63 -20.83 -52.94
CA SER A 23 -29.78 -21.60 -52.41
C SER A 23 -29.87 -21.35 -50.88
N GLU A 24 -31.05 -20.96 -50.47
CA GLU A 24 -31.54 -20.81 -49.11
C GLU A 24 -31.48 -22.14 -48.36
N ALA A 25 -30.94 -22.15 -47.13
CA ALA A 25 -31.34 -23.10 -46.10
C ALA A 25 -31.18 -22.41 -44.75
N SER A 26 -32.29 -22.12 -44.13
CA SER A 26 -32.48 -21.68 -42.76
C SER A 26 -31.85 -22.66 -41.76
N LEU A 27 -30.92 -22.16 -40.97
CA LEU A 27 -30.56 -22.80 -39.69
C LEU A 27 -30.51 -21.71 -38.63
N THR A 28 -31.52 -21.75 -37.77
CA THR A 28 -31.67 -20.99 -36.54
C THR A 28 -30.46 -21.14 -35.68
N SER A 29 -29.65 -20.09 -35.55
CA SER A 29 -28.60 -19.97 -34.55
C SER A 29 -29.19 -19.33 -33.30
N THR A 30 -29.26 -20.12 -32.23
CA THR A 30 -29.56 -19.66 -30.87
C THR A 30 -28.61 -18.54 -30.42
N PRO A 31 -29.13 -17.45 -29.86
CA PRO A 31 -28.29 -16.36 -29.39
C PRO A 31 -27.49 -16.78 -28.16
N ASN A 32 -26.24 -16.34 -28.12
CA ASN A 32 -25.29 -16.55 -27.02
C ASN A 32 -25.83 -15.93 -25.72
N ALA A 33 -26.40 -16.75 -24.85
CA ALA A 33 -26.88 -16.37 -23.51
C ALA A 33 -25.82 -15.80 -22.55
N ARG A 34 -24.60 -15.57 -23.04
CA ARG A 34 -23.47 -15.04 -22.20
C ARG A 34 -23.18 -13.55 -22.41
N SER A 35 -23.52 -12.96 -23.53
CA SER A 35 -23.40 -11.51 -23.71
C SER A 35 -24.55 -10.77 -23.02
N ASP A 36 -25.74 -11.37 -23.03
CA ASP A 36 -26.93 -10.76 -22.45
C ASP A 36 -26.96 -10.79 -20.92
N ALA A 37 -26.33 -11.79 -20.30
CA ALA A 37 -26.18 -11.84 -18.84
C ALA A 37 -25.18 -10.79 -18.30
N ALA A 38 -24.11 -10.49 -19.03
CA ALA A 38 -23.16 -9.44 -18.65
C ALA A 38 -23.74 -8.04 -18.90
N GLU A 39 -24.54 -7.88 -19.92
CA GLU A 39 -25.23 -6.63 -20.27
C GLU A 39 -26.46 -6.40 -19.39
N GLN A 40 -27.15 -7.46 -18.97
CA GLN A 40 -28.25 -7.38 -18.00
C GLN A 40 -27.77 -7.12 -16.59
N LEU A 41 -26.58 -7.63 -16.16
CA LEU A 41 -25.98 -7.24 -14.87
C LEU A 41 -25.46 -5.79 -14.87
N SER A 42 -25.01 -5.26 -16.02
CA SER A 42 -24.65 -3.84 -16.13
C SER A 42 -25.86 -2.91 -16.18
N ASN A 43 -26.98 -3.38 -16.72
CA ASN A 43 -28.21 -2.60 -16.88
C ASN A 43 -29.17 -2.71 -15.69
N SER A 44 -29.15 -3.80 -14.92
CA SER A 44 -29.97 -3.92 -13.70
C SER A 44 -29.43 -3.13 -12.49
N THR A 45 -28.18 -2.68 -12.54
CA THR A 45 -27.61 -1.76 -11.55
C THR A 45 -27.81 -0.27 -11.90
N MET A 46 -28.46 0.04 -13.03
CA MET A 46 -28.60 1.41 -13.54
C MET A 46 -30.05 1.93 -13.65
N SER A 47 -31.03 1.26 -13.09
CA SER A 47 -32.43 1.76 -13.15
C SER A 47 -33.04 2.01 -11.77
N SER A 48 -32.49 2.92 -11.02
CA SER A 48 -33.23 3.82 -10.14
C SER A 48 -33.09 5.24 -10.69
N PRO A 49 -34.18 6.01 -10.91
CA PRO A 49 -34.08 7.39 -11.34
C PRO A 49 -33.57 8.24 -10.15
N LEU A 50 -32.25 8.32 -9.99
CA LEU A 50 -31.66 9.42 -9.24
C LEU A 50 -31.91 10.68 -10.05
N SER A 51 -32.86 11.47 -9.56
CA SER A 51 -33.21 12.78 -10.07
C SER A 51 -31.94 13.56 -10.47
N ASN A 52 -31.87 13.94 -11.74
CA ASN A 52 -30.93 14.92 -12.27
C ASN A 52 -31.15 16.27 -11.56
N SER A 53 -30.64 16.44 -10.36
CA SER A 53 -30.32 17.74 -9.81
C SER A 53 -28.87 18.01 -10.10
N ASN A 54 -28.58 18.68 -11.21
CA ASN A 54 -27.33 19.35 -11.52
C ASN A 54 -27.05 20.44 -10.47
N CYS A 55 -26.73 20.04 -9.24
CA CYS A 55 -26.05 20.87 -8.27
C CYS A 55 -24.65 20.26 -8.12
N SER A 56 -23.65 20.88 -8.72
CA SER A 56 -22.25 20.69 -8.34
C SER A 56 -22.05 21.27 -6.94
N ALA A 57 -22.68 20.64 -5.94
CA ALA A 57 -22.53 21.04 -4.54
C ALA A 57 -21.06 20.91 -4.19
N LYS A 58 -20.44 22.05 -3.96
CA LYS A 58 -19.05 22.14 -3.48
C LYS A 58 -18.97 21.32 -2.20
N TRP A 59 -18.16 20.23 -2.20
CA TRP A 59 -17.98 19.40 -1.02
C TRP A 59 -17.65 20.26 0.19
N THR A 60 -18.47 20.21 1.21
CA THR A 60 -18.29 20.89 2.51
C THR A 60 -18.08 19.82 3.58
N ARG A 61 -17.34 20.17 4.62
CA ARG A 61 -17.15 19.29 5.77
C ARG A 61 -18.47 19.17 6.51
N SER A 62 -18.96 17.95 6.73
CA SER A 62 -20.11 17.74 7.60
C SER A 62 -19.72 17.88 9.08
N ASP A 63 -20.68 18.14 9.96
CA ASP A 63 -20.43 18.29 11.40
C ASP A 63 -19.78 17.08 12.07
N GLY A 64 -20.00 15.87 11.51
CA GLY A 64 -19.40 14.63 11.99
C GLY A 64 -18.00 14.33 11.46
N PHE A 65 -17.47 15.12 10.52
CA PHE A 65 -16.21 14.83 9.84
C PHE A 65 -15.03 14.72 10.82
N TRP A 66 -14.80 15.74 11.64
CA TRP A 66 -13.68 15.75 12.57
C TRP A 66 -13.79 14.69 13.66
N ARG A 67 -15.00 14.37 14.13
CA ARG A 67 -15.23 13.27 15.08
C ARG A 67 -14.81 11.94 14.48
N SER A 68 -15.26 11.65 13.26
CA SER A 68 -14.88 10.43 12.54
C SER A 68 -13.38 10.38 12.24
N PHE A 69 -12.78 11.52 11.86
CA PHE A 69 -11.35 11.62 11.58
C PHE A 69 -10.49 11.34 12.81
N ILE A 70 -10.82 11.95 13.96
CA ILE A 70 -10.12 11.69 15.23
C ILE A 70 -10.29 10.23 15.65
N ALA A 71 -11.50 9.66 15.51
CA ALA A 71 -11.78 8.28 15.86
C ALA A 71 -10.87 7.27 15.10
N ILE A 72 -10.52 7.55 13.85
CA ILE A 72 -9.59 6.69 13.09
C ILE A 72 -8.11 6.97 13.39
N CYS A 73 -7.74 8.18 13.84
CA CYS A 73 -6.35 8.53 14.13
C CYS A 73 -5.83 7.91 15.43
N ILE A 74 -6.70 7.68 16.43
CA ILE A 74 -6.29 7.11 17.74
C ILE A 74 -5.76 5.67 17.59
N PRO A 75 -6.50 4.71 16.99
CA PRO A 75 -5.97 3.36 16.80
C PRO A 75 -4.77 3.32 15.85
N LEU A 76 -4.69 4.25 14.88
CA LEU A 76 -3.56 4.37 13.99
C LEU A 76 -2.28 4.81 14.71
N LEU A 77 -2.38 5.79 15.62
CA LEU A 77 -1.27 6.21 16.47
C LEU A 77 -0.78 5.03 17.34
N LEU A 78 -1.72 4.23 17.87
CA LEU A 78 -1.40 3.05 18.66
C LEU A 78 -0.67 1.98 17.83
N SER A 79 -1.13 1.72 16.61
CA SER A 79 -0.47 0.82 15.65
C SER A 79 0.98 1.25 15.38
N ALA A 80 1.20 2.54 15.17
CA ALA A 80 2.53 3.11 14.94
C ALA A 80 3.44 3.04 16.18
N LEU A 81 2.88 3.30 17.36
CA LEU A 81 3.58 3.19 18.64
C LEU A 81 4.08 1.77 18.86
N GLU A 82 3.22 0.77 18.67
CA GLU A 82 3.55 -0.64 18.86
C GLU A 82 4.68 -1.11 17.94
N GLY A 83 4.66 -0.69 16.67
CA GLY A 83 5.71 -1.04 15.70
C GLY A 83 7.10 -0.54 16.11
N SER A 84 7.18 0.56 16.86
CA SER A 84 8.45 1.17 17.28
C SER A 84 8.86 0.84 18.72
N ILE A 85 7.91 0.73 19.65
CA ILE A 85 8.17 0.43 21.06
C ILE A 85 8.85 -0.93 21.25
N THR A 86 8.34 -1.95 20.52
CA THR A 86 8.88 -3.31 20.59
C THR A 86 10.31 -3.39 20.07
N ASN A 87 10.66 -2.64 19.03
CA ASN A 87 12.03 -2.66 18.48
C ASN A 87 13.08 -2.22 19.50
N THR A 88 12.73 -1.26 20.35
CA THR A 88 13.65 -0.75 21.40
C THR A 88 13.77 -1.73 22.57
N ALA A 89 12.67 -2.37 22.97
CA ALA A 89 12.65 -3.34 24.07
C ALA A 89 13.15 -4.75 23.64
N LEU A 90 13.29 -5.01 22.33
CA LEU A 90 13.59 -6.33 21.78
C LEU A 90 14.85 -7.01 22.36
N PRO A 91 15.97 -6.32 22.59
CA PRO A 91 17.14 -6.94 23.23
C PRO A 91 16.84 -7.47 24.64
N THR A 92 16.16 -6.70 25.47
CA THR A 92 15.76 -7.09 26.83
C THR A 92 14.78 -8.28 26.81
N ILE A 93 13.79 -8.23 25.92
CA ILE A 93 12.82 -9.34 25.71
C ILE A 93 13.55 -10.62 25.29
N SER A 94 14.53 -10.48 24.38
CA SER A 94 15.31 -11.61 23.87
C SER A 94 16.17 -12.27 24.96
N GLU A 95 16.72 -11.48 25.86
CA GLU A 95 17.53 -11.97 26.99
C GLU A 95 16.65 -12.68 28.03
N VAL A 96 15.52 -12.08 28.42
CA VAL A 96 14.62 -12.62 29.44
C VAL A 96 13.94 -13.92 28.99
N LEU A 97 13.55 -14.03 27.70
CA LEU A 97 12.86 -15.21 27.17
C LEU A 97 13.80 -16.21 26.47
N ASP A 98 15.11 -16.01 26.54
CA ASP A 98 16.16 -16.86 25.91
C ASP A 98 15.86 -17.19 24.44
N LEU A 99 15.57 -16.16 23.65
CA LEU A 99 15.08 -16.32 22.27
C LEU A 99 16.16 -16.75 21.28
N ASN A 100 17.44 -16.56 21.64
CA ASN A 100 18.60 -16.91 20.79
C ASN A 100 18.42 -16.40 19.33
N THR A 101 18.45 -17.32 18.37
CA THR A 101 18.30 -17.01 16.94
C THR A 101 16.87 -16.64 16.51
N LYS A 102 15.86 -16.82 17.39
CA LYS A 102 14.45 -16.60 17.06
C LYS A 102 13.97 -15.18 17.31
N PHE A 103 14.81 -14.30 17.86
CA PHE A 103 14.39 -12.94 18.23
C PHE A 103 13.91 -12.11 17.02
N SER A 104 14.51 -12.29 15.84
CA SER A 104 14.10 -11.59 14.62
C SER A 104 12.67 -11.91 14.19
N TRP A 105 12.17 -13.10 14.54
CA TRP A 105 10.81 -13.50 14.24
C TRP A 105 9.75 -12.70 14.98
N ILE A 106 10.09 -12.07 16.13
CA ILE A 106 9.16 -11.20 16.86
C ILE A 106 8.73 -10.01 15.99
N ALA A 107 9.66 -9.34 15.33
CA ALA A 107 9.37 -8.23 14.43
C ALA A 107 8.82 -8.72 13.08
N THR A 108 9.43 -9.77 12.49
CA THR A 108 9.05 -10.29 11.18
C THR A 108 7.64 -10.88 11.19
N ALA A 109 7.25 -11.63 12.21
CA ALA A 109 5.92 -12.22 12.31
C ALA A 109 4.82 -11.15 12.38
N PHE A 110 5.07 -10.07 13.13
CA PHE A 110 4.16 -8.93 13.21
C PHE A 110 4.00 -8.22 11.85
N LEU A 111 5.11 -7.85 11.20
CA LEU A 111 5.07 -7.18 9.89
C LEU A 111 4.45 -8.06 8.80
N LEU A 112 4.77 -9.36 8.82
CA LEU A 112 4.25 -10.31 7.86
C LEU A 112 2.73 -10.44 7.99
N SER A 113 2.23 -10.70 9.20
CA SER A 113 0.80 -10.85 9.43
C SER A 113 0.03 -9.55 9.19
N SER A 114 0.60 -8.39 9.48
CA SER A 114 -0.02 -7.09 9.19
C SER A 114 -0.16 -6.81 7.69
N THR A 115 0.75 -7.34 6.87
CA THR A 115 0.76 -7.08 5.42
C THR A 115 -0.13 -8.04 4.64
N ILE A 116 -0.02 -9.35 4.92
CA ILE A 116 -0.62 -10.40 4.08
C ILE A 116 -2.15 -10.35 4.08
N PHE A 117 -2.75 -9.97 5.20
CA PHE A 117 -4.22 -9.95 5.35
C PHE A 117 -4.88 -8.65 4.86
N GLN A 118 -4.11 -7.64 4.43
CA GLN A 118 -4.68 -6.38 3.94
C GLN A 118 -5.64 -6.53 2.75
N PRO A 119 -5.36 -7.36 1.71
CA PRO A 119 -6.32 -7.55 0.63
C PRO A 119 -7.63 -8.20 1.12
N LEU A 120 -7.54 -9.14 2.05
CA LEU A 120 -8.71 -9.78 2.68
C LEU A 120 -9.56 -8.75 3.45
N TYR A 121 -8.93 -7.87 4.22
CA TYR A 121 -9.64 -6.80 4.93
C TYR A 121 -10.33 -5.82 4.00
N SER A 122 -9.74 -5.55 2.83
CA SER A 122 -10.40 -4.75 1.78
C SER A 122 -11.73 -5.38 1.37
N GLN A 123 -11.73 -6.69 1.10
CA GLN A 123 -12.93 -7.45 0.74
C GLN A 123 -13.95 -7.48 1.89
N MET A 124 -13.49 -7.69 3.14
CA MET A 124 -14.35 -7.61 4.33
C MET A 124 -15.01 -6.23 4.48
N GLY A 125 -14.28 -5.17 4.17
CA GLY A 125 -14.78 -3.80 4.17
C GLY A 125 -15.90 -3.58 3.16
N ASP A 126 -15.85 -4.21 1.99
CA ASP A 126 -16.91 -4.12 0.98
C ASP A 126 -18.15 -4.95 1.36
N ILE A 127 -17.97 -6.07 2.06
CA ILE A 127 -19.05 -6.97 2.46
C ILE A 127 -19.82 -6.46 3.69
N TRP A 128 -19.10 -6.07 4.77
CA TRP A 128 -19.70 -5.72 6.07
C TRP A 128 -19.68 -4.22 6.39
N GLY A 129 -19.26 -3.38 5.44
CA GLY A 129 -19.00 -1.96 5.68
C GLY A 129 -17.67 -1.73 6.41
N ARG A 130 -17.38 -0.46 6.73
CA ARG A 130 -16.05 -0.06 7.24
C ARG A 130 -15.95 -0.14 8.76
N LYS A 131 -17.02 0.22 9.47
CA LYS A 131 -17.03 0.38 10.94
C LYS A 131 -16.85 -0.95 11.67
N ARG A 132 -17.67 -1.97 11.34
CA ARG A 132 -17.66 -3.26 12.05
C ARG A 132 -16.32 -3.99 11.92
N PRO A 133 -15.75 -4.19 10.71
CA PRO A 133 -14.44 -4.83 10.57
C PRO A 133 -13.31 -4.05 11.24
N MET A 134 -13.32 -2.69 11.20
CA MET A 134 -12.31 -1.90 11.88
C MET A 134 -12.35 -2.09 13.40
N MET A 135 -13.56 -2.13 14.01
CA MET A 135 -13.69 -2.44 15.45
C MET A 135 -13.20 -3.85 15.78
N ALA A 136 -13.48 -4.83 14.92
CA ALA A 136 -13.00 -6.19 15.09
C ALA A 136 -11.46 -6.26 15.05
N THR A 137 -10.80 -5.53 14.13
CA THR A 137 -9.34 -5.49 14.06
C THR A 137 -8.69 -4.83 15.28
N ILE A 138 -9.32 -3.80 15.88
CA ILE A 138 -8.86 -3.21 17.15
C ILE A 138 -8.99 -4.24 18.29
N ALA A 139 -10.08 -5.02 18.34
CA ALA A 139 -10.24 -6.07 19.33
C ALA A 139 -9.22 -7.20 19.16
N ILE A 140 -8.93 -7.61 17.91
CA ILE A 140 -7.87 -8.59 17.59
C ILE A 140 -6.49 -8.06 18.03
N PHE A 141 -6.21 -6.78 17.79
CA PHE A 141 -4.96 -6.14 18.22
C PHE A 141 -4.83 -6.14 19.75
N ALA A 142 -5.90 -5.82 20.47
CA ALA A 142 -5.93 -5.87 21.94
C ALA A 142 -5.71 -7.30 22.48
N LEU A 143 -6.32 -8.30 21.83
CA LEU A 143 -6.12 -9.71 22.17
C LEU A 143 -4.65 -10.13 21.96
N GLY A 144 -4.07 -9.78 20.81
CA GLY A 144 -2.66 -10.04 20.53
C GLY A 144 -1.74 -9.38 21.55
N SER A 145 -2.04 -8.13 21.94
CA SER A 145 -1.30 -7.40 22.98
C SER A 145 -1.40 -8.08 24.35
N ALA A 146 -2.57 -8.60 24.71
CA ALA A 146 -2.75 -9.35 25.96
C ALA A 146 -1.94 -10.67 25.96
N ILE A 147 -1.93 -11.39 24.83
CA ILE A 147 -1.12 -12.62 24.67
C ILE A 147 0.37 -12.28 24.80
N CYS A 148 0.84 -11.20 24.16
CA CYS A 148 2.23 -10.76 24.25
C CYS A 148 2.61 -10.37 25.67
N ALA A 149 1.78 -9.60 26.38
CA ALA A 149 2.02 -9.19 27.77
C ALA A 149 2.11 -10.36 28.74
N GLY A 150 1.30 -11.42 28.51
CA GLY A 150 1.30 -12.65 29.31
C GLY A 150 2.30 -13.72 28.87
N ALA A 151 3.13 -13.46 27.86
CA ALA A 151 4.01 -14.47 27.30
C ALA A 151 5.15 -14.85 28.26
N LYS A 152 5.27 -16.16 28.53
CA LYS A 152 6.35 -16.74 29.35
C LYS A 152 7.36 -17.52 28.51
N SER A 153 7.18 -17.57 27.19
CA SER A 153 8.09 -18.28 26.26
C SER A 153 8.09 -17.60 24.89
N GLY A 154 9.19 -17.78 24.15
CA GLY A 154 9.35 -17.23 22.81
C GLY A 154 8.24 -17.60 21.82
N PRO A 155 7.82 -18.87 21.70
CA PRO A 155 6.73 -19.25 20.81
C PRO A 155 5.40 -18.57 21.11
N VAL A 156 5.05 -18.39 22.40
CA VAL A 156 3.83 -17.68 22.81
C VAL A 156 3.90 -16.21 22.43
N LEU A 157 5.07 -15.58 22.62
CA LEU A 157 5.27 -14.19 22.20
C LEU A 157 5.14 -14.04 20.68
N ILE A 158 5.74 -14.94 19.90
CA ILE A 158 5.62 -14.92 18.43
C ILE A 158 4.16 -15.10 18.00
N LEU A 159 3.42 -16.01 18.63
CA LEU A 159 1.98 -16.19 18.36
C LEU A 159 1.20 -14.91 18.68
N GLY A 160 1.46 -14.29 19.82
CA GLY A 160 0.86 -13.00 20.18
C GLY A 160 1.17 -11.91 19.16
N ARG A 161 2.41 -11.87 18.62
CA ARG A 161 2.82 -10.94 17.56
C ARG A 161 2.09 -11.18 16.24
N ILE A 162 1.83 -12.44 15.88
CA ILE A 162 1.01 -12.77 14.70
C ILE A 162 -0.41 -12.21 14.87
N VAL A 163 -1.05 -12.48 16.01
CA VAL A 163 -2.41 -12.00 16.29
C VAL A 163 -2.46 -10.47 16.34
N GLN A 164 -1.47 -9.83 16.96
CA GLN A 164 -1.36 -8.38 17.03
C GLN A 164 -1.14 -7.75 15.66
N GLY A 165 -0.30 -8.37 14.80
CA GLY A 165 -0.08 -7.92 13.43
C GLY A 165 -1.34 -8.02 12.57
N LEU A 166 -2.16 -9.07 12.72
CA LEU A 166 -3.49 -9.15 12.08
C LEU A 166 -4.33 -7.91 12.43
N GLY A 167 -4.39 -7.55 13.70
CA GLY A 167 -5.12 -6.34 14.13
C GLY A 167 -4.58 -5.06 13.50
N THR A 168 -3.26 -4.87 13.54
CA THR A 168 -2.56 -3.68 12.99
C THR A 168 -2.82 -3.50 11.50
N GLY A 169 -2.70 -4.58 10.70
CA GLY A 169 -2.92 -4.52 9.25
C GLY A 169 -4.31 -4.06 8.88
N GLY A 170 -5.33 -4.49 9.67
CA GLY A 170 -6.71 -4.04 9.50
C GLY A 170 -6.90 -2.59 9.95
N ILE A 171 -6.34 -2.17 11.08
CA ILE A 171 -6.40 -0.78 11.55
C ILE A 171 -5.85 0.18 10.50
N ASP A 172 -4.66 -0.10 9.97
CA ASP A 172 -4.01 0.74 8.97
C ASP A 172 -4.82 0.84 7.67
N LEU A 173 -5.33 -0.30 7.19
CA LEU A 173 -6.13 -0.37 5.97
C LEU A 173 -7.48 0.35 6.11
N PHE A 174 -8.24 0.06 7.17
CA PHE A 174 -9.56 0.67 7.34
C PHE A 174 -9.46 2.16 7.61
N ALA A 175 -8.42 2.63 8.30
CA ALA A 175 -8.17 4.06 8.45
C ALA A 175 -7.99 4.77 7.10
N GLU A 176 -7.22 4.16 6.18
CA GLU A 176 -7.02 4.65 4.82
C GLU A 176 -8.31 4.62 4.01
N MET A 177 -9.03 3.49 4.08
CA MET A 177 -10.26 3.26 3.33
C MET A 177 -11.37 4.23 3.74
N ILE A 178 -11.60 4.39 5.05
CA ILE A 178 -12.59 5.34 5.57
C ILE A 178 -12.25 6.77 5.13
N LEU A 179 -10.97 7.15 5.20
CA LEU A 179 -10.55 8.47 4.74
C LEU A 179 -10.84 8.68 3.24
N CYS A 180 -10.60 7.65 2.42
CA CYS A 180 -10.93 7.70 0.99
C CYS A 180 -12.43 7.80 0.71
N ASP A 181 -13.26 7.23 1.60
CA ASP A 181 -14.72 7.25 1.46
C ASP A 181 -15.35 8.58 1.91
N ILE A 182 -14.71 9.34 2.82
CA ILE A 182 -15.27 10.60 3.35
C ILE A 182 -14.69 11.85 2.68
N VAL A 183 -13.61 11.73 1.87
CA VAL A 183 -12.92 12.87 1.25
C VAL A 183 -12.84 12.69 -0.28
N PRO A 184 -13.22 13.71 -1.08
CA PRO A 184 -13.06 13.70 -2.54
C PRO A 184 -11.59 13.54 -2.94
N LEU A 185 -11.33 12.85 -4.05
CA LEU A 185 -9.99 12.44 -4.49
C LEU A 185 -8.98 13.61 -4.49
N ARG A 186 -9.32 14.74 -5.09
CA ARG A 186 -8.45 15.91 -5.16
C ARG A 186 -8.11 16.51 -3.79
N LYS A 187 -9.00 16.35 -2.80
CA LYS A 187 -8.82 16.88 -1.43
C LYS A 187 -8.24 15.86 -0.45
N ARG A 188 -8.01 14.59 -0.86
CA ARG A 188 -7.47 13.53 0.01
C ARG A 188 -6.07 13.81 0.52
N GLY A 189 -5.21 14.41 -0.31
CA GLY A 189 -3.80 14.64 0.02
C GLY A 189 -3.56 15.27 1.40
N PRO A 190 -4.15 16.42 1.74
CA PRO A 190 -3.98 17.07 3.06
C PRO A 190 -4.42 16.19 4.24
N TYR A 191 -5.51 15.44 4.10
CA TYR A 191 -6.01 14.57 5.19
C TYR A 191 -5.18 13.29 5.34
N LEU A 192 -4.69 12.72 4.24
CA LEU A 192 -3.69 11.66 4.27
C LEU A 192 -2.41 12.13 4.96
N ALA A 193 -1.99 13.36 4.67
CA ALA A 193 -0.84 13.98 5.33
C ALA A 193 -1.03 14.08 6.86
N ILE A 194 -2.18 14.58 7.34
CA ILE A 194 -2.48 14.65 8.78
C ILE A 194 -2.49 13.25 9.40
N LYS A 195 -3.07 12.26 8.72
CA LYS A 195 -3.03 10.85 9.14
C LYS A 195 -1.59 10.35 9.32
N HIS A 196 -0.71 10.64 8.37
CA HIS A 196 0.69 10.23 8.45
C HIS A 196 1.48 10.99 9.53
N VAL A 197 1.12 12.24 9.84
CA VAL A 197 1.68 12.96 11.00
C VAL A 197 1.28 12.28 12.31
N ALA A 198 0.03 11.85 12.47
CA ALA A 198 -0.40 11.09 13.64
C ALA A 198 0.38 9.77 13.76
N PHE A 199 0.60 9.07 12.65
CA PHE A 199 1.46 7.87 12.60
C PHE A 199 2.90 8.17 13.03
N ALA A 200 3.50 9.27 12.55
CA ALA A 200 4.86 9.68 12.88
C ALA A 200 5.01 10.02 14.37
N VAL A 201 4.01 10.64 14.99
CA VAL A 201 3.99 10.89 16.45
C VAL A 201 4.08 9.57 17.22
N GLY A 202 3.26 8.57 16.86
CA GLY A 202 3.31 7.24 17.47
C GLY A 202 4.69 6.59 17.31
N THR A 203 5.26 6.62 16.11
CA THR A 203 6.58 6.05 15.81
C THR A 203 7.70 6.74 16.60
N THR A 204 7.61 8.05 16.82
CA THR A 204 8.61 8.83 17.57
C THR A 204 8.52 8.59 19.07
N LEU A 205 7.32 8.43 19.62
CA LEU A 205 7.12 8.14 21.05
C LEU A 205 7.56 6.71 21.42
N GLY A 206 7.52 5.78 20.47
CA GLY A 206 7.82 4.36 20.71
C GLY A 206 9.18 4.09 21.35
N PRO A 207 10.30 4.57 20.78
CA PRO A 207 11.62 4.34 21.36
C PRO A 207 11.78 4.91 22.77
N LEU A 208 11.15 6.04 23.06
CA LEU A 208 11.19 6.65 24.41
C LEU A 208 10.47 5.77 25.43
N LEU A 209 9.25 5.38 25.15
CA LEU A 209 8.45 4.50 26.02
C LEU A 209 9.04 3.10 26.10
N GLY A 210 9.53 2.56 24.97
CA GLY A 210 10.15 1.25 24.90
C GLY A 210 11.44 1.15 25.76
N GLY A 211 12.24 2.22 25.80
CA GLY A 211 13.40 2.30 26.67
C GLY A 211 13.02 2.27 28.16
N VAL A 212 12.04 3.10 28.56
CA VAL A 212 11.53 3.14 29.95
C VAL A 212 10.96 1.79 30.37
N PHE A 213 10.14 1.17 29.51
CA PHE A 213 9.52 -0.11 29.83
C PHE A 213 10.50 -1.29 29.80
N ALA A 214 11.55 -1.22 28.99
CA ALA A 214 12.61 -2.23 29.03
C ALA A 214 13.32 -2.30 30.39
N GLU A 215 13.45 -1.15 31.10
CA GLU A 215 14.06 -1.06 32.42
C GLU A 215 13.10 -1.47 33.55
N HIS A 216 11.82 -1.17 33.46
CA HIS A 216 10.84 -1.39 34.54
C HIS A 216 10.00 -2.67 34.36
N GLY A 217 10.05 -3.29 33.19
CA GLY A 217 9.32 -4.52 32.86
C GLY A 217 8.81 -4.49 31.41
N TRP A 218 9.42 -5.29 30.56
CA TRP A 218 9.15 -5.34 29.13
C TRP A 218 7.67 -5.62 28.75
N TYR A 219 6.91 -6.31 29.61
CA TYR A 219 5.49 -6.60 29.40
C TYR A 219 4.62 -5.34 29.31
N TRP A 220 5.07 -4.22 29.89
CA TRP A 220 4.37 -2.93 29.78
C TRP A 220 4.33 -2.41 28.35
N CYS A 221 5.30 -2.78 27.51
CA CYS A 221 5.27 -2.42 26.08
C CYS A 221 3.98 -2.89 25.40
N PHE A 222 3.43 -4.02 25.83
CA PHE A 222 2.21 -4.61 25.28
C PHE A 222 0.97 -4.26 26.10
N LEU A 223 1.11 -4.17 27.41
CA LEU A 223 -0.01 -3.93 28.32
C LEU A 223 -0.62 -2.53 28.13
N ILE A 224 0.18 -1.52 27.81
CA ILE A 224 -0.29 -0.14 27.54
C ILE A 224 -1.28 -0.05 26.38
N ASN A 225 -1.22 -0.99 25.45
CA ASN A 225 -2.11 -1.00 24.29
C ASN A 225 -3.56 -1.31 24.67
N ILE A 226 -3.80 -2.13 25.70
CA ILE A 226 -5.14 -2.60 26.07
C ILE A 226 -6.06 -1.44 26.46
N PRO A 227 -5.70 -0.56 27.43
CA PRO A 227 -6.56 0.57 27.79
C PRO A 227 -6.78 1.53 26.61
N ILE A 228 -5.77 1.75 25.78
CA ILE A 228 -5.91 2.62 24.60
C ILE A 228 -6.85 1.99 23.56
N CYS A 229 -6.82 0.66 23.37
CA CYS A 229 -7.77 -0.06 22.51
C CYS A 229 -9.21 0.09 23.03
N ILE A 230 -9.44 -0.04 24.32
CA ILE A 230 -10.77 0.13 24.92
C ILE A 230 -11.29 1.55 24.65
N ILE A 231 -10.46 2.57 24.92
CA ILE A 231 -10.80 3.97 24.62
C ILE A 231 -11.10 4.16 23.13
N SER A 232 -10.27 3.58 22.25
CA SER A 232 -10.45 3.65 20.80
C SER A 232 -11.78 3.02 20.37
N LEU A 233 -12.14 1.85 20.89
CA LEU A 233 -13.41 1.17 20.60
C LEU A 233 -14.61 2.01 21.05
N VAL A 234 -14.56 2.60 22.25
CA VAL A 234 -15.62 3.47 22.77
C VAL A 234 -15.79 4.72 21.91
N ILE A 235 -14.68 5.41 21.61
CA ILE A 235 -14.70 6.61 20.76
C ILE A 235 -15.24 6.25 19.37
N MET A 236 -14.78 5.14 18.79
CA MET A 236 -15.23 4.71 17.47
C MET A 236 -16.70 4.32 17.44
N TRP A 237 -17.19 3.69 18.50
CA TRP A 237 -18.61 3.35 18.61
C TRP A 237 -19.50 4.59 18.53
N PHE A 238 -19.16 5.65 19.25
CA PHE A 238 -19.96 6.88 19.33
C PHE A 238 -19.68 7.90 18.23
N TRP A 239 -18.44 8.02 17.78
CA TRP A 239 -18.03 9.12 16.88
C TRP A 239 -17.95 8.72 15.43
N LEU A 240 -17.71 7.44 15.10
CA LEU A 240 -17.60 7.02 13.72
C LEU A 240 -18.98 6.83 13.11
N SER A 241 -19.42 7.81 12.31
CA SER A 241 -20.70 7.83 11.58
C SER A 241 -20.48 7.65 10.08
N VAL A 242 -19.96 6.51 9.67
CA VAL A 242 -19.81 6.15 8.24
C VAL A 242 -21.06 5.41 7.78
N GLY A 243 -21.47 5.62 6.53
CA GLY A 243 -22.58 4.89 5.91
C GLY A 243 -22.33 3.38 5.95
N GLU A 244 -23.39 2.60 6.13
CA GLU A 244 -23.28 1.13 6.20
C GLU A 244 -23.09 0.49 4.81
N GLY A 245 -23.08 1.32 3.74
CA GLY A 245 -23.02 0.85 2.37
C GLY A 245 -24.30 0.15 1.93
N VAL A 246 -24.25 -0.52 0.81
CA VAL A 246 -25.31 -1.41 0.34
C VAL A 246 -25.16 -2.75 1.08
N THR A 247 -25.37 -2.73 2.40
CA THR A 247 -25.53 -3.99 3.11
C THR A 247 -26.96 -4.44 2.86
N ASP A 248 -27.13 -5.42 2.01
CA ASP A 248 -28.43 -6.11 1.86
C ASP A 248 -28.84 -6.60 3.25
N SER A 249 -29.81 -5.91 3.84
CA SER A 249 -30.29 -6.16 5.21
C SER A 249 -30.91 -7.56 5.40
N GLY A 250 -30.91 -8.41 4.39
CA GLY A 250 -31.46 -9.76 4.40
C GLY A 250 -30.43 -10.89 4.14
N VAL A 251 -29.18 -10.58 3.84
CA VAL A 251 -28.17 -11.62 3.52
C VAL A 251 -27.60 -12.21 4.79
N SER A 252 -27.66 -13.55 4.92
CA SER A 252 -27.09 -14.29 6.06
C SER A 252 -25.57 -14.05 6.17
N ILE A 253 -25.05 -14.04 7.41
CA ILE A 253 -23.59 -14.00 7.67
C ILE A 253 -22.87 -15.11 6.91
N GLY A 254 -23.48 -16.31 6.82
CA GLY A 254 -22.92 -17.44 6.09
C GLY A 254 -22.75 -17.19 4.58
N ASP A 255 -23.69 -16.49 3.97
CA ASP A 255 -23.60 -16.17 2.54
C ASP A 255 -22.59 -15.05 2.26
N ASN A 256 -22.40 -14.14 3.19
CA ASN A 256 -21.34 -13.14 3.11
C ASN A 256 -19.95 -13.76 3.28
N LEU A 257 -19.78 -14.78 4.13
CA LEU A 257 -18.52 -15.51 4.26
C LEU A 257 -18.15 -16.26 2.97
N LYS A 258 -19.13 -16.74 2.20
CA LYS A 258 -18.89 -17.38 0.89
C LYS A 258 -18.38 -16.41 -0.19
N LYS A 259 -18.52 -15.10 0.02
CA LYS A 259 -18.00 -14.06 -0.88
C LYS A 259 -16.50 -13.79 -0.67
N ILE A 260 -15.85 -14.45 0.27
CA ILE A 260 -14.42 -14.31 0.56
C ILE A 260 -13.63 -15.34 -0.24
N ASP A 261 -12.57 -14.89 -0.90
CA ASP A 261 -11.63 -15.78 -1.60
C ASP A 261 -10.55 -16.33 -0.64
N TYR A 262 -10.91 -17.39 0.07
CA TYR A 262 -9.96 -18.07 0.97
C TYR A 262 -8.81 -18.75 0.23
N ILE A 263 -9.06 -19.23 -1.01
CA ILE A 263 -8.04 -19.93 -1.81
C ILE A 263 -6.99 -18.94 -2.29
N GLY A 264 -7.39 -17.81 -2.86
CA GLY A 264 -6.48 -16.75 -3.27
C GLY A 264 -5.68 -16.21 -2.09
N CYS A 265 -6.33 -15.99 -0.93
CA CYS A 265 -5.64 -15.59 0.30
C CYS A 265 -4.60 -16.62 0.75
N GLY A 266 -4.92 -17.90 0.73
CA GLY A 266 -4.01 -18.98 1.11
C GLY A 266 -2.80 -19.10 0.17
N ILE A 267 -3.01 -19.02 -1.14
CA ILE A 267 -1.95 -19.05 -2.15
C ILE A 267 -1.03 -17.82 -1.97
N LEU A 268 -1.59 -16.63 -1.85
CA LEU A 268 -0.83 -15.39 -1.69
C LEU A 268 0.02 -15.42 -0.43
N THR A 269 -0.62 -15.75 0.71
CA THR A 269 0.04 -15.84 2.02
C THR A 269 1.17 -16.86 2.01
N GLY A 270 0.91 -18.07 1.53
CA GLY A 270 1.90 -19.13 1.45
C GLY A 270 3.09 -18.76 0.57
N SER A 271 2.82 -18.15 -0.58
CA SER A 271 3.86 -17.72 -1.53
C SER A 271 4.78 -16.66 -0.96
N VAL A 272 4.22 -15.60 -0.38
CA VAL A 272 5.01 -14.51 0.25
C VAL A 272 5.80 -15.04 1.43
N LEU A 273 5.19 -15.90 2.27
CA LEU A 273 5.87 -16.53 3.41
C LEU A 273 7.06 -17.39 2.96
N MET A 274 6.88 -18.26 1.94
CA MET A 274 7.96 -19.09 1.40
C MET A 274 9.13 -18.25 0.90
N LEU A 275 8.86 -17.17 0.15
CA LEU A 275 9.90 -16.27 -0.34
C LEU A 275 10.64 -15.55 0.80
N LEU A 276 9.92 -15.07 1.81
CA LEU A 276 10.53 -14.41 2.97
C LEU A 276 11.38 -15.37 3.80
N VAL A 277 10.91 -16.61 4.02
CA VAL A 277 11.69 -17.64 4.72
C VAL A 277 12.95 -17.98 3.92
N ALA A 278 12.84 -18.12 2.59
CA ALA A 278 14.00 -18.36 1.72
C ALA A 278 15.05 -17.25 1.83
N LEU A 279 14.61 -15.98 1.75
CA LEU A 279 15.50 -14.80 1.83
C LEU A 279 16.13 -14.64 3.23
N SER A 280 15.37 -14.93 4.29
CA SER A 280 15.87 -14.79 5.66
C SER A 280 16.82 -15.91 6.08
N THR A 281 16.76 -17.08 5.44
CA THR A 281 17.58 -18.25 5.75
C THR A 281 18.66 -18.54 4.70
N GLY A 282 18.51 -17.99 3.50
CA GLY A 282 19.46 -18.13 2.40
C GLY A 282 20.74 -17.30 2.62
N GLY A 283 21.90 -17.89 2.26
CA GLY A 283 23.22 -17.27 2.45
C GLY A 283 23.78 -17.39 3.87
N ALA A 284 22.91 -17.45 4.87
CA ALA A 284 23.26 -17.71 6.28
C ALA A 284 21.96 -17.93 7.09
N PRO A 285 21.73 -19.04 7.73
CA PRO A 285 22.61 -20.17 8.04
C PRO A 285 22.75 -21.25 6.95
N ARG A 286 21.98 -21.20 5.87
CA ARG A 286 22.01 -22.20 4.79
C ARG A 286 22.53 -21.59 3.49
N PRO A 287 23.43 -22.27 2.74
CA PRO A 287 23.90 -21.77 1.46
C PRO A 287 22.76 -21.69 0.44
N TRP A 288 22.84 -20.78 -0.52
CA TRP A 288 21.80 -20.55 -1.55
C TRP A 288 21.50 -21.76 -2.42
N ASN A 289 22.47 -22.65 -2.61
CA ASN A 289 22.33 -23.91 -3.36
C ASN A 289 21.69 -25.06 -2.53
N HIS A 290 21.33 -24.81 -1.27
CA HIS A 290 20.67 -25.82 -0.45
C HIS A 290 19.28 -26.14 -1.00
N PRO A 291 18.90 -27.44 -1.16
CA PRO A 291 17.61 -27.83 -1.75
C PRO A 291 16.40 -27.14 -1.11
N SER A 292 16.38 -26.98 0.21
CA SER A 292 15.27 -26.30 0.90
C SER A 292 15.11 -24.84 0.47
N ILE A 293 16.21 -24.09 0.21
CA ILE A 293 16.14 -22.69 -0.22
C ILE A 293 15.60 -22.63 -1.65
N ILE A 294 16.15 -23.46 -2.54
CA ILE A 294 15.69 -23.54 -3.94
C ILE A 294 14.21 -23.91 -4.00
N THR A 295 13.77 -24.90 -3.23
CA THR A 295 12.36 -25.31 -3.16
C THR A 295 11.47 -24.16 -2.70
N LEU A 296 11.84 -23.43 -1.65
CA LEU A 296 11.06 -22.31 -1.15
C LEU A 296 10.97 -21.15 -2.16
N VAL A 297 12.06 -20.83 -2.86
CA VAL A 297 12.08 -19.80 -3.92
C VAL A 297 11.20 -20.22 -5.09
N VAL A 298 11.36 -21.46 -5.57
CA VAL A 298 10.60 -21.99 -6.72
C VAL A 298 9.12 -22.05 -6.39
N LEU A 299 8.74 -22.70 -5.28
CA LEU A 299 7.33 -22.82 -4.89
C LEU A 299 6.70 -21.47 -4.56
N GLY A 300 7.44 -20.58 -3.90
CA GLY A 300 6.95 -19.21 -3.61
C GLY A 300 6.72 -18.40 -4.89
N THR A 301 7.63 -18.48 -5.86
CA THR A 301 7.48 -17.79 -7.15
C THR A 301 6.35 -18.40 -7.99
N LEU A 302 6.29 -19.74 -8.10
CA LEU A 302 5.21 -20.42 -8.79
C LEU A 302 3.85 -20.16 -8.13
N GLY A 303 3.82 -20.07 -6.80
CA GLY A 303 2.62 -19.70 -6.07
C GLY A 303 2.14 -18.28 -6.37
N LEU A 304 3.04 -17.28 -6.49
CA LEU A 304 2.66 -15.92 -6.91
C LEU A 304 2.10 -15.90 -8.35
N ILE A 305 2.71 -16.67 -9.26
CA ILE A 305 2.19 -16.83 -10.62
C ILE A 305 0.81 -17.51 -10.57
N GLY A 306 0.68 -18.58 -9.78
CA GLY A 306 -0.57 -19.30 -9.55
C GLY A 306 -1.66 -18.40 -8.97
N PHE A 307 -1.32 -17.48 -8.06
CA PHE A 307 -2.23 -16.48 -7.52
C PHE A 307 -2.76 -15.55 -8.64
N ILE A 308 -1.89 -15.02 -9.51
CA ILE A 308 -2.31 -14.16 -10.63
C ILE A 308 -3.23 -14.93 -11.59
N VAL A 309 -2.94 -16.20 -11.86
CA VAL A 309 -3.77 -17.07 -12.70
C VAL A 309 -5.12 -17.34 -12.03
N TRP A 310 -5.11 -17.62 -10.72
CA TRP A 310 -6.32 -17.84 -9.92
C TRP A 310 -7.26 -16.62 -9.96
N GLU A 311 -6.74 -15.43 -9.66
CA GLU A 311 -7.48 -14.16 -9.65
C GLU A 311 -8.13 -13.83 -11.02
N ARG A 312 -7.51 -14.28 -12.13
CA ARG A 312 -8.03 -14.10 -13.48
C ARG A 312 -8.92 -15.26 -13.95
N SER A 313 -8.99 -16.34 -13.17
CA SER A 313 -9.72 -17.54 -13.55
C SER A 313 -11.23 -17.32 -13.38
N ARG A 314 -12.01 -18.06 -14.17
CA ARG A 314 -13.47 -18.12 -14.05
C ARG A 314 -13.96 -18.79 -12.75
N PHE A 315 -13.08 -19.44 -12.03
CA PHE A 315 -13.39 -20.11 -10.76
C PHE A 315 -13.37 -19.14 -9.59
N CYS A 316 -12.60 -18.05 -9.66
CA CYS A 316 -12.58 -16.98 -8.67
C CYS A 316 -13.74 -16.00 -8.95
N LYS A 317 -14.83 -16.15 -8.20
CA LYS A 317 -16.01 -15.28 -8.33
C LYS A 317 -15.82 -13.91 -7.69
N TYR A 318 -15.04 -13.85 -6.62
CA TYR A 318 -14.83 -12.65 -5.81
C TYR A 318 -13.32 -12.45 -5.57
N PRO A 319 -12.58 -11.93 -6.57
CA PRO A 319 -11.14 -11.79 -6.46
C PRO A 319 -10.73 -10.82 -5.34
N ILE A 320 -9.69 -11.17 -4.57
CA ILE A 320 -9.15 -10.33 -3.48
C ILE A 320 -8.50 -9.08 -4.06
N MET A 321 -7.73 -9.24 -5.14
CA MET A 321 -7.10 -8.16 -5.88
C MET A 321 -7.75 -8.05 -7.26
N SER A 322 -8.90 -7.36 -7.34
CA SER A 322 -9.66 -7.28 -8.59
C SER A 322 -8.79 -6.93 -9.80
N PRO A 323 -8.78 -7.73 -10.88
CA PRO A 323 -8.03 -7.45 -12.11
C PRO A 323 -8.35 -6.08 -12.73
N HIS A 324 -9.55 -5.55 -12.48
CA HIS A 324 -9.96 -4.23 -12.96
C HIS A 324 -9.12 -3.09 -12.36
N VAL A 325 -8.57 -3.26 -11.15
CA VAL A 325 -7.65 -2.28 -10.54
C VAL A 325 -6.37 -2.15 -11.35
N PHE A 326 -5.94 -3.23 -12.02
CA PHE A 326 -4.71 -3.30 -12.84
C PHE A 326 -4.93 -3.06 -14.33
N SER A 327 -6.11 -2.61 -14.75
CA SER A 327 -6.46 -2.41 -16.15
C SER A 327 -5.72 -1.23 -16.82
N ASN A 328 -5.21 -0.28 -16.05
CA ASN A 328 -4.61 0.95 -16.56
C ASN A 328 -3.08 0.96 -16.38
N ARG A 329 -2.35 1.28 -17.47
CA ARG A 329 -0.89 1.34 -17.47
C ARG A 329 -0.32 2.27 -16.37
N THR A 330 -0.88 3.47 -16.20
CA THR A 330 -0.38 4.43 -15.19
C THR A 330 -0.61 3.90 -13.77
N THR A 331 -1.77 3.32 -13.50
CA THR A 331 -2.06 2.69 -12.21
C THR A 331 -1.04 1.58 -11.89
N ASN A 332 -0.70 0.73 -12.87
CA ASN A 332 0.30 -0.32 -12.70
C ASN A 332 1.71 0.23 -12.45
N ILE A 333 2.07 1.32 -13.13
CA ILE A 333 3.34 2.02 -12.88
C ILE A 333 3.39 2.54 -11.45
N VAL A 334 2.33 3.21 -10.97
CA VAL A 334 2.30 3.74 -9.60
C VAL A 334 2.27 2.62 -8.56
N PHE A 335 1.66 1.48 -8.83
CA PHE A 335 1.77 0.29 -7.98
C PHE A 335 3.22 -0.22 -7.90
N ALA A 336 3.92 -0.32 -9.03
CA ALA A 336 5.33 -0.70 -9.03
C ALA A 336 6.19 0.30 -8.23
N LEU A 337 5.96 1.60 -8.41
CA LEU A 337 6.62 2.64 -7.62
C LEU A 337 6.27 2.56 -6.12
N THR A 338 5.05 2.15 -5.78
CA THR A 338 4.64 1.94 -4.38
C THR A 338 5.42 0.80 -3.73
N VAL A 339 5.61 -0.32 -4.44
CA VAL A 339 6.46 -1.44 -3.96
C VAL A 339 7.89 -0.96 -3.72
N MET A 340 8.46 -0.24 -4.68
CA MET A 340 9.84 0.28 -4.58
C MET A 340 9.99 1.33 -3.48
N HIS A 341 8.98 2.21 -3.31
CA HIS A 341 8.94 3.17 -2.21
C HIS A 341 8.89 2.47 -0.84
N GLY A 342 8.04 1.46 -0.68
CA GLY A 342 7.99 0.62 0.53
C GLY A 342 9.32 -0.06 0.80
N PHE A 343 9.94 -0.66 -0.23
CA PHE A 343 11.23 -1.32 -0.18
C PHE A 343 12.33 -0.39 0.38
N ILE A 344 12.43 0.80 -0.19
CA ILE A 344 13.48 1.76 0.18
C ILE A 344 13.20 2.35 1.57
N THR A 345 11.95 2.74 1.85
CA THR A 345 11.58 3.41 3.11
C THR A 345 11.87 2.54 4.32
N TYR A 346 11.34 1.32 4.34
CA TYR A 346 11.51 0.42 5.49
C TYR A 346 12.92 -0.14 5.55
N GLY A 347 13.52 -0.47 4.41
CA GLY A 347 14.90 -0.91 4.37
C GLY A 347 15.86 0.16 4.89
N PHE A 348 15.73 1.40 4.47
CA PHE A 348 16.55 2.50 4.94
C PHE A 348 16.40 2.71 6.47
N GLN A 349 15.16 2.74 6.96
CA GLN A 349 14.90 2.85 8.40
C GLN A 349 15.45 1.69 9.22
N PHE A 350 15.55 0.49 8.63
CA PHE A 350 16.05 -0.70 9.31
C PHE A 350 17.58 -0.77 9.34
N TYR A 351 18.27 -0.36 8.25
CA TYR A 351 19.73 -0.46 8.15
C TYR A 351 20.47 0.80 8.65
N LEU A 352 19.81 1.94 8.74
CA LEU A 352 20.42 3.18 9.22
C LEU A 352 20.84 3.11 10.70
N PRO A 353 20.03 2.58 11.64
CA PRO A 353 20.47 2.37 13.02
C PRO A 353 21.68 1.44 13.13
N LEU A 354 21.79 0.45 12.26
CA LEU A 354 22.92 -0.48 12.21
C LEU A 354 24.22 0.24 11.86
N PHE A 355 24.18 1.20 10.93
CA PHE A 355 25.32 2.07 10.63
C PHE A 355 25.78 2.82 11.89
N PHE A 356 24.88 3.43 12.65
CA PHE A 356 25.25 4.16 13.84
C PHE A 356 25.80 3.26 14.96
N GLN A 357 25.20 2.10 15.17
CA GLN A 357 25.63 1.19 16.24
C GLN A 357 26.92 0.44 15.90
N ALA A 358 27.04 -0.11 14.68
CA ALA A 358 28.18 -0.94 14.30
C ALA A 358 29.39 -0.13 13.81
N ILE A 359 29.18 1.01 13.17
CA ILE A 359 30.29 1.78 12.57
C ILE A 359 30.65 3.00 13.42
N LYS A 360 29.65 3.76 13.87
CA LYS A 360 29.88 4.93 14.73
C LYS A 360 30.04 4.58 16.21
N GLY A 361 29.68 3.35 16.61
CA GLY A 361 29.78 2.91 18.01
C GLY A 361 28.77 3.59 18.94
N SER A 362 27.66 4.09 18.39
CA SER A 362 26.59 4.73 19.16
C SER A 362 25.83 3.69 20.00
N SER A 363 25.40 4.07 21.22
CA SER A 363 24.48 3.26 22.00
C SER A 363 23.13 3.13 21.29
N PRO A 364 22.30 2.13 21.60
CA PRO A 364 20.97 1.98 21.00
C PRO A 364 20.12 3.25 21.12
N THR A 365 20.10 3.89 22.29
CA THR A 365 19.38 5.15 22.53
C THR A 365 19.92 6.29 21.66
N LYS A 366 21.25 6.45 21.60
CA LYS A 366 21.90 7.47 20.78
C LYS A 366 21.64 7.23 19.29
N SER A 367 21.71 5.99 18.84
CA SER A 367 21.37 5.61 17.46
C SER A 367 19.93 5.99 17.11
N GLY A 368 18.97 5.81 18.04
CA GLY A 368 17.59 6.27 17.86
C GLY A 368 17.49 7.79 17.64
N ILE A 369 18.24 8.58 18.42
CA ILE A 369 18.32 10.05 18.26
C ILE A 369 18.95 10.41 16.91
N GLU A 370 20.02 9.73 16.50
CA GLU A 370 20.73 9.96 15.24
C GLU A 370 19.87 9.64 14.00
N VAL A 371 18.83 8.81 14.13
CA VAL A 371 17.85 8.50 13.07
C VAL A 371 16.65 9.47 13.06
N MET A 372 16.41 10.22 14.15
CA MET A 372 15.28 11.17 14.23
C MET A 372 15.16 12.15 13.06
N PRO A 373 16.27 12.72 12.51
CA PRO A 373 16.17 13.61 11.36
C PRO A 373 15.40 12.98 10.20
N THR A 374 15.61 11.68 9.91
CA THR A 374 14.88 10.96 8.87
C THR A 374 13.37 10.92 9.16
N THR A 375 12.98 10.50 10.36
CA THR A 375 11.57 10.33 10.72
C THR A 375 10.81 11.65 10.74
N LEU A 376 11.43 12.69 11.31
CA LEU A 376 10.84 14.03 11.38
C LEU A 376 10.64 14.64 10.00
N VAL A 377 11.65 14.57 9.13
CA VAL A 377 11.55 15.14 7.78
C VAL A 377 10.57 14.38 6.90
N ILE A 378 10.50 13.05 7.01
CA ILE A 378 9.44 12.27 6.34
C ILE A 378 8.06 12.78 6.75
N ALA A 379 7.81 13.01 8.04
CA ALA A 379 6.53 13.51 8.54
C ALA A 379 6.21 14.93 8.04
N ILE A 380 7.20 15.84 8.10
CA ILE A 380 7.05 17.22 7.66
C ILE A 380 6.77 17.26 6.14
N LEU A 381 7.54 16.53 5.36
CA LEU A 381 7.37 16.53 3.89
C LEU A 381 6.10 15.77 3.46
N ALA A 382 5.66 14.76 4.20
CA ALA A 382 4.34 14.16 3.99
C ALA A 382 3.22 15.19 4.27
N ALA A 383 3.35 16.00 5.34
CA ALA A 383 2.41 17.08 5.64
C ALA A 383 2.37 18.14 4.53
N ILE A 384 3.47 18.40 3.84
CA ILE A 384 3.56 19.35 2.71
C ILE A 384 3.08 18.72 1.40
N GLY A 385 3.45 17.47 1.11
CA GLY A 385 3.16 16.79 -0.15
C GLY A 385 1.66 16.66 -0.44
N GLY A 386 0.85 16.41 0.59
CA GLY A 386 -0.60 16.34 0.47
C GLY A 386 -1.26 17.63 -0.01
N PRO A 387 -1.05 18.77 0.65
CA PRO A 387 -1.49 20.09 0.19
C PRO A 387 -0.97 20.46 -1.21
N VAL A 388 0.32 20.21 -1.50
CA VAL A 388 0.91 20.47 -2.82
C VAL A 388 0.16 19.67 -3.90
N LEU A 389 -0.14 18.39 -3.67
CA LEU A 389 -0.95 17.60 -4.59
C LEU A 389 -2.36 18.17 -4.78
N SER A 390 -3.02 18.55 -3.69
CA SER A 390 -4.38 19.12 -3.74
C SER A 390 -4.45 20.43 -4.51
N LEU A 391 -3.45 21.30 -4.36
CA LEU A 391 -3.37 22.59 -5.04
C LEU A 391 -3.00 22.42 -6.52
N THR A 392 -1.92 21.70 -6.81
CA THR A 392 -1.40 21.56 -8.18
C THR A 392 -2.22 20.57 -9.01
N GLY A 393 -2.72 19.51 -8.39
CA GLY A 393 -3.33 18.37 -9.08
C GLY A 393 -2.32 17.50 -9.84
N ARG A 394 -1.01 17.72 -9.67
CA ARG A 394 0.07 17.12 -10.47
C ARG A 394 0.90 16.16 -9.62
N TYR A 395 0.56 14.86 -9.64
CA TYR A 395 1.30 13.84 -8.89
C TYR A 395 2.60 13.40 -9.57
N LYS A 396 2.65 13.35 -10.90
CA LYS A 396 3.83 12.90 -11.67
C LYS A 396 5.10 13.67 -11.32
N HIS A 397 5.03 14.99 -11.25
CA HIS A 397 6.17 15.85 -10.93
C HIS A 397 6.68 15.60 -9.50
N ILE A 398 5.75 15.37 -8.55
CA ILE A 398 6.09 15.07 -7.16
C ILE A 398 6.84 13.72 -7.09
N HIS A 399 6.40 12.71 -7.84
CA HIS A 399 7.06 11.41 -7.88
C HIS A 399 8.45 11.50 -8.53
N ILE A 400 8.61 12.22 -9.65
CA ILE A 400 9.91 12.42 -10.30
C ILE A 400 10.89 13.10 -9.36
N VAL A 401 10.51 14.24 -8.75
CA VAL A 401 11.38 14.98 -7.82
C VAL A 401 11.66 14.15 -6.57
N GLY A 402 10.64 13.46 -6.03
CA GLY A 402 10.80 12.59 -4.87
C GLY A 402 11.81 11.48 -5.11
N PHE A 403 11.68 10.72 -6.21
CA PHE A 403 12.62 9.65 -6.53
C PHE A 403 13.99 10.17 -6.95
N ALA A 404 14.12 11.37 -7.54
CA ALA A 404 15.41 12.01 -7.78
C ALA A 404 16.16 12.28 -6.47
N CYS A 405 15.48 12.86 -5.46
CA CYS A 405 16.04 13.10 -4.13
C CYS A 405 16.45 11.78 -3.46
N VAL A 406 15.59 10.75 -3.52
CA VAL A 406 15.89 9.43 -2.95
C VAL A 406 17.11 8.80 -3.62
N THR A 407 17.21 8.87 -4.96
CA THR A 407 18.33 8.33 -5.72
C THR A 407 19.63 9.03 -5.35
N LEU A 408 19.61 10.37 -5.30
CA LEU A 408 20.76 11.17 -4.89
C LEU A 408 21.20 10.82 -3.46
N GLY A 409 20.26 10.83 -2.51
CA GLY A 409 20.58 10.57 -1.12
C GLY A 409 21.06 9.14 -0.86
N GLN A 410 20.44 8.12 -1.49
CA GLN A 410 20.92 6.73 -1.39
C GLN A 410 22.29 6.53 -2.07
N GLY A 411 22.54 7.22 -3.18
CA GLY A 411 23.85 7.24 -3.82
C GLY A 411 24.94 7.81 -2.90
N LEU A 412 24.63 8.88 -2.18
CA LEU A 412 25.54 9.46 -1.18
C LEU A 412 25.77 8.54 0.03
N CYS A 413 24.80 7.69 0.40
CA CYS A 413 24.97 6.69 1.45
C CYS A 413 26.10 5.68 1.14
N ILE A 414 26.46 5.46 -0.15
CA ILE A 414 27.57 4.56 -0.52
C ILE A 414 28.92 5.10 0.00
N MET A 415 29.03 6.41 0.21
CA MET A 415 30.28 7.08 0.61
C MET A 415 30.44 7.18 2.13
N ILE A 416 29.39 6.88 2.92
CA ILE A 416 29.46 7.03 4.38
C ILE A 416 30.32 5.93 5.02
N ASP A 417 31.17 6.34 5.96
CA ASP A 417 32.08 5.49 6.74
C ASP A 417 32.18 5.94 8.20
N HIS A 418 33.15 5.38 8.92
CA HIS A 418 33.43 5.74 10.30
C HIS A 418 33.91 7.19 10.47
N SER A 419 34.56 7.79 9.46
CA SER A 419 35.11 9.14 9.48
C SER A 419 34.08 10.21 9.10
N THR A 420 32.93 9.83 8.53
CA THR A 420 31.89 10.74 8.05
C THR A 420 31.43 11.72 9.15
N SER A 421 31.50 13.02 8.88
CA SER A 421 31.10 14.06 9.83
C SER A 421 29.58 14.05 10.13
N PRO A 422 29.13 14.53 11.31
CA PRO A 422 27.72 14.65 11.63
C PRO A 422 26.94 15.47 10.63
N GLY A 423 27.49 16.58 10.14
CA GLY A 423 26.82 17.43 9.15
C GLY A 423 26.50 16.68 7.84
N LEU A 424 27.44 15.84 7.38
CA LEU A 424 27.25 15.12 6.13
C LEU A 424 26.18 14.01 6.23
N TRP A 425 26.22 13.16 7.26
CA TRP A 425 25.22 12.09 7.37
C TRP A 425 23.82 12.65 7.71
N ILE A 426 23.72 13.79 8.42
CA ILE A 426 22.43 14.49 8.61
C ILE A 426 21.91 14.98 7.24
N THR A 427 22.76 15.66 6.46
CA THR A 427 22.35 16.16 5.13
C THR A 427 21.87 15.03 4.23
N ILE A 428 22.55 13.89 4.21
CA ILE A 428 22.13 12.71 3.44
C ILE A 428 20.76 12.22 3.90
N GLN A 429 20.54 12.11 5.21
CA GLN A 429 19.24 11.73 5.77
C GLN A 429 18.13 12.70 5.34
N LEU A 430 18.40 14.01 5.40
CA LEU A 430 17.42 15.05 5.00
C LEU A 430 17.04 14.90 3.53
N ILE A 431 18.00 14.63 2.64
CA ILE A 431 17.75 14.44 1.20
C ILE A 431 16.89 13.19 0.97
N VAL A 432 17.25 12.04 1.54
CA VAL A 432 16.47 10.79 1.40
C VAL A 432 15.07 10.96 1.95
N ALA A 433 14.96 11.49 3.18
CA ALA A 433 13.70 11.69 3.88
C ALA A 433 12.76 12.66 3.16
N SER A 434 13.32 13.69 2.53
CA SER A 434 12.54 14.65 1.75
C SER A 434 11.85 13.99 0.57
N GLY A 435 12.57 13.17 -0.19
CA GLY A 435 12.00 12.43 -1.31
C GLY A 435 10.95 11.41 -0.85
N LEU A 436 11.27 10.61 0.18
CA LEU A 436 10.34 9.60 0.69
C LEU A 436 9.06 10.24 1.25
N GLY A 437 9.20 11.29 2.05
CA GLY A 437 8.06 11.93 2.74
C GLY A 437 7.06 12.56 1.79
N ILE A 438 7.54 13.34 0.81
CA ILE A 438 6.64 14.08 -0.09
C ILE A 438 5.76 13.15 -0.94
N MET A 439 6.22 11.92 -1.22
CA MET A 439 5.50 10.96 -2.05
C MET A 439 4.41 10.18 -1.30
N ILE A 440 4.52 9.99 0.01
CA ILE A 440 3.60 9.14 0.81
C ILE A 440 2.12 9.50 0.56
N PRO A 441 1.66 10.76 0.72
CA PRO A 441 0.26 11.11 0.57
C PRO A 441 -0.19 11.23 -0.90
N THR A 442 0.70 11.02 -1.87
CA THR A 442 0.42 11.27 -3.29
C THR A 442 0.22 10.01 -4.10
N MET A 443 0.81 8.87 -3.69
CA MET A 443 0.76 7.62 -4.44
C MET A 443 -0.65 7.03 -4.55
N LEU A 444 -1.39 6.93 -3.44
CA LEU A 444 -2.75 6.38 -3.46
C LEU A 444 -3.71 7.23 -4.30
N PRO A 445 -3.77 8.57 -4.17
CA PRO A 445 -4.56 9.40 -5.08
C PRO A 445 -4.18 9.26 -6.56
N ALA A 446 -2.90 9.07 -6.87
CA ALA A 446 -2.43 8.84 -8.25
C ALA A 446 -2.95 7.52 -8.83
N ILE A 447 -2.97 6.43 -8.03
CA ILE A 447 -3.56 5.14 -8.40
C ILE A 447 -5.05 5.32 -8.72
N GLN A 448 -5.77 6.06 -7.88
CA GLN A 448 -7.22 6.25 -7.97
C GLN A 448 -7.65 7.28 -9.02
N ALA A 449 -6.72 8.05 -9.61
CA ALA A 449 -7.04 9.16 -10.51
C ALA A 449 -7.89 8.73 -11.73
N LYS A 450 -7.66 7.54 -12.28
CA LYS A 450 -8.41 6.99 -13.44
C LYS A 450 -9.39 5.88 -13.06
N LEU A 451 -9.33 5.36 -11.84
CA LEU A 451 -10.20 4.25 -11.42
C LEU A 451 -11.60 4.74 -11.06
N PRO A 452 -12.67 3.98 -11.37
CA PRO A 452 -14.03 4.29 -10.92
C PRO A 452 -14.12 4.29 -9.38
N ASP A 453 -15.05 5.08 -8.83
CA ASP A 453 -15.23 5.16 -7.37
C ASP A 453 -15.70 3.83 -6.76
N ALA A 454 -16.39 2.98 -7.54
CA ALA A 454 -16.87 1.66 -7.10
C ALA A 454 -15.74 0.71 -6.67
N ILE A 455 -14.51 0.85 -7.22
CA ILE A 455 -13.37 -0.01 -6.88
C ILE A 455 -12.36 0.69 -5.97
N THR A 456 -12.77 1.76 -5.28
CA THR A 456 -11.90 2.51 -4.34
C THR A 456 -11.33 1.59 -3.26
N ALA A 457 -12.15 0.76 -2.62
CA ALA A 457 -11.70 -0.14 -1.56
C ALA A 457 -10.67 -1.16 -2.06
N ALA A 458 -10.95 -1.83 -3.19
CA ALA A 458 -10.02 -2.77 -3.81
C ALA A 458 -8.68 -2.10 -4.18
N SER A 459 -8.72 -0.82 -4.61
CA SER A 459 -7.51 -0.05 -4.90
C SER A 459 -6.69 0.26 -3.65
N VAL A 460 -7.35 0.58 -2.52
CA VAL A 460 -6.70 0.83 -1.22
C VAL A 460 -6.08 -0.46 -0.69
N GLY A 461 -6.80 -1.58 -0.74
CA GLY A 461 -6.30 -2.89 -0.31
C GLY A 461 -5.09 -3.35 -1.11
N SER A 462 -5.16 -3.23 -2.45
CA SER A 462 -4.04 -3.55 -3.33
C SER A 462 -2.82 -2.65 -3.09
N TRP A 463 -3.03 -1.34 -2.90
CA TRP A 463 -1.98 -0.39 -2.58
C TRP A 463 -1.31 -0.69 -1.25
N ALA A 464 -2.07 -0.94 -0.20
CA ALA A 464 -1.55 -1.23 1.12
C ALA A 464 -0.72 -2.52 1.12
N PHE A 465 -1.26 -3.59 0.54
CA PHE A 465 -0.56 -4.88 0.39
C PHE A 465 0.74 -4.75 -0.40
N LEU A 466 0.74 -4.09 -1.55
CA LEU A 466 1.93 -3.93 -2.38
C LEU A 466 2.98 -3.07 -1.67
N ARG A 467 2.58 -2.01 -0.96
CA ARG A 467 3.47 -1.21 -0.13
C ARG A 467 4.09 -2.04 1.00
N GLY A 468 3.27 -2.81 1.71
CA GLY A 468 3.70 -3.70 2.79
C GLY A 468 4.65 -4.80 2.28
N THR A 469 4.32 -5.42 1.14
CA THR A 469 5.18 -6.41 0.47
C THR A 469 6.52 -5.79 0.09
N GLY A 470 6.54 -4.57 -0.48
CA GLY A 470 7.75 -3.81 -0.72
C GLY A 470 8.58 -3.65 0.56
N SER A 471 7.94 -3.28 1.67
CA SER A 471 8.60 -3.10 2.97
C SER A 471 9.25 -4.39 3.49
N LEU A 472 8.56 -5.53 3.38
CA LEU A 472 9.08 -6.84 3.77
C LEU A 472 10.32 -7.23 2.96
N PHE A 473 10.26 -7.10 1.64
CA PHE A 473 11.39 -7.39 0.77
C PHE A 473 12.52 -6.36 0.91
N GLY A 474 12.22 -5.12 1.27
CA GLY A 474 13.18 -4.05 1.56
C GLY A 474 14.04 -4.33 2.79
N VAL A 475 13.58 -5.17 3.70
CA VAL A 475 14.38 -5.66 4.83
C VAL A 475 15.09 -6.97 4.47
N ALA A 476 14.38 -7.92 3.82
CA ALA A 476 14.87 -9.27 3.60
C ALA A 476 15.99 -9.35 2.53
N ILE A 477 15.81 -8.69 1.36
CA ILE A 477 16.79 -8.75 0.28
C ILE A 477 18.11 -8.06 0.66
N PRO A 478 18.10 -6.81 1.18
CA PRO A 478 19.34 -6.19 1.65
C PRO A 478 20.00 -6.97 2.80
N GLY A 479 19.20 -7.66 3.65
CA GLY A 479 19.72 -8.55 4.70
C GLY A 479 20.49 -9.73 4.15
N ALA A 480 19.97 -10.36 3.11
CA ALA A 480 20.66 -11.44 2.41
C ALA A 480 21.96 -10.95 1.77
N VAL A 481 21.95 -9.78 1.11
CA VAL A 481 23.14 -9.14 0.52
C VAL A 481 24.17 -8.78 1.60
N PHE A 482 23.72 -8.19 2.70
CA PHE A 482 24.58 -7.88 3.84
C PHE A 482 25.27 -9.14 4.39
N ASN A 483 24.51 -10.20 4.66
CA ASN A 483 25.04 -11.45 5.21
C ASN A 483 26.01 -12.14 4.23
N ALA A 484 25.68 -12.18 2.95
CA ALA A 484 26.55 -12.75 1.92
C ALA A 484 27.89 -12.00 1.86
N ARG A 485 27.85 -10.65 1.82
CA ARG A 485 29.05 -9.82 1.80
C ARG A 485 29.86 -9.94 3.09
N PHE A 486 29.18 -9.90 4.24
CA PHE A 486 29.86 -10.04 5.53
C PHE A 486 30.55 -11.39 5.66
N THR A 487 29.91 -12.49 5.24
CA THR A 487 30.48 -13.84 5.24
C THR A 487 31.74 -13.90 4.36
N SER A 488 31.78 -13.23 3.21
CA SER A 488 32.96 -13.18 2.35
C SER A 488 34.12 -12.37 2.98
N LEU A 489 33.82 -11.47 3.93
CA LEU A 489 34.80 -10.65 4.64
C LEU A 489 35.23 -11.23 5.99
N LEU A 490 34.56 -12.28 6.49
CA LEU A 490 34.94 -12.93 7.76
C LEU A 490 36.43 -13.34 7.84
N PRO A 491 37.05 -13.90 6.77
CA PRO A 491 38.47 -14.28 6.83
C PRO A 491 39.42 -13.08 7.01
N SER A 492 38.98 -11.84 6.73
CA SER A 492 39.80 -10.64 6.93
C SER A 492 39.85 -10.17 8.40
N ILE A 493 39.08 -10.78 9.31
CA ILE A 493 39.12 -10.49 10.74
C ILE A 493 40.12 -11.43 11.38
N SER A 494 41.22 -10.88 11.91
CA SER A 494 42.34 -11.68 12.41
C SER A 494 42.01 -12.52 13.65
N TRP A 495 40.91 -12.24 14.37
CA TRP A 495 40.60 -12.91 15.63
C TRP A 495 39.57 -14.03 15.48
N PRO A 496 39.96 -15.34 15.68
CA PRO A 496 39.07 -16.47 15.46
C PRO A 496 37.81 -16.48 16.34
N ALA A 497 37.91 -15.98 17.60
CA ALA A 497 36.74 -15.92 18.47
C ALA A 497 35.69 -14.91 17.99
N ALA A 498 36.11 -13.81 17.37
CA ALA A 498 35.20 -12.86 16.73
C ALA A 498 34.58 -13.47 15.45
N GLN A 499 35.40 -14.14 14.60
CA GLN A 499 34.91 -14.84 13.42
C GLN A 499 33.83 -15.87 13.78
N ALA A 500 34.07 -16.74 14.75
CA ALA A 500 33.12 -17.77 15.21
C ALA A 500 31.79 -17.17 15.68
N LYS A 501 31.84 -16.01 16.34
CA LYS A 501 30.63 -15.34 16.81
C LYS A 501 29.88 -14.61 15.71
N LEU A 502 30.55 -14.11 14.68
CA LEU A 502 29.96 -13.35 13.57
C LEU A 502 29.56 -14.25 12.39
N SER A 503 29.96 -15.54 12.43
CA SER A 503 29.60 -16.54 11.42
C SER A 503 28.10 -16.89 11.41
N HIS A 504 27.66 -17.66 10.42
CA HIS A 504 26.29 -18.18 10.29
C HIS A 504 25.18 -17.11 10.32
N GLY A 505 25.43 -15.91 9.76
CA GLY A 505 24.44 -14.84 9.66
C GLY A 505 24.17 -14.08 10.97
N GLN A 506 24.98 -14.30 11.99
CA GLN A 506 24.83 -13.59 13.28
C GLN A 506 25.40 -12.17 13.28
N ALA A 507 26.11 -11.78 12.21
CA ALA A 507 26.72 -10.45 12.10
C ALA A 507 25.72 -9.31 12.25
N TYR A 508 24.57 -9.41 11.58
CA TYR A 508 23.50 -8.41 11.71
C TYR A 508 23.02 -8.27 13.17
N GLN A 509 22.76 -9.37 13.84
CA GLN A 509 22.25 -9.39 15.23
C GLN A 509 23.27 -8.85 16.24
N ARG A 510 24.55 -8.96 15.92
CA ARG A 510 25.67 -8.53 16.77
C ARG A 510 26.27 -7.20 16.36
N ALA A 511 25.60 -6.48 15.48
CA ALA A 511 26.01 -5.14 15.03
C ALA A 511 25.76 -4.08 16.10
N THR A 512 26.29 -4.29 17.33
CA THR A 512 26.11 -3.40 18.46
C THR A 512 27.45 -2.86 18.95
N ALA A 513 27.44 -1.63 19.48
CA ALA A 513 28.62 -1.01 20.05
C ALA A 513 29.24 -1.84 21.20
N SER A 514 28.39 -2.50 22.01
CA SER A 514 28.83 -3.37 23.10
C SER A 514 29.60 -4.59 22.60
N PHE A 515 29.11 -5.24 21.53
CA PHE A 515 29.80 -6.37 20.90
C PHE A 515 31.16 -5.94 20.34
N ILE A 516 31.20 -4.84 19.59
CA ILE A 516 32.45 -4.32 19.00
C ILE A 516 33.44 -3.92 20.06
N LYS A 517 33.02 -3.32 21.18
CA LYS A 517 33.87 -3.01 22.33
C LYS A 517 34.41 -4.28 23.00
N LYS A 518 33.57 -5.32 23.14
CA LYS A 518 33.97 -6.60 23.78
C LYS A 518 34.94 -7.41 22.92
N TYR A 519 34.71 -7.45 21.60
CA TYR A 519 35.47 -8.28 20.66
C TYR A 519 36.52 -7.51 19.85
N GLY A 520 36.53 -6.19 19.88
CA GLY A 520 37.58 -5.33 19.29
C GLY A 520 38.69 -5.05 20.32
N ILE A 521 39.38 -6.10 20.78
CA ILE A 521 40.37 -6.05 21.91
C ILE A 521 41.53 -5.12 21.59
N THR A 522 42.00 -5.14 20.32
CA THR A 522 43.05 -4.22 19.86
C THR A 522 42.44 -3.23 18.85
N PRO A 523 43.06 -2.03 18.68
CA PRO A 523 42.64 -1.07 17.68
C PRO A 523 42.60 -1.67 16.24
N ALA A 524 43.52 -2.59 15.94
CA ALA A 524 43.57 -3.28 14.65
C ALA A 524 42.37 -4.19 14.44
N ILE A 525 42.05 -5.08 15.39
CA ILE A 525 40.88 -5.99 15.30
C ILE A 525 39.57 -5.19 15.24
N LYS A 526 39.46 -4.12 16.03
CA LYS A 526 38.32 -3.21 15.99
C LYS A 526 38.16 -2.60 14.60
N SER A 527 39.27 -2.13 13.99
CA SER A 527 39.26 -1.57 12.63
C SER A 527 38.83 -2.60 11.58
N GLU A 528 39.30 -3.85 11.66
CA GLU A 528 38.92 -4.95 10.79
C GLU A 528 37.42 -5.24 10.87
N ILE A 529 36.85 -5.36 12.09
CA ILE A 529 35.42 -5.59 12.31
C ILE A 529 34.59 -4.42 11.73
N VAL A 530 34.94 -3.17 12.05
CA VAL A 530 34.24 -1.97 11.56
C VAL A 530 34.32 -1.88 10.04
N THR A 531 35.46 -2.21 9.46
CA THR A 531 35.64 -2.24 7.99
C THR A 531 34.75 -3.29 7.33
N ALA A 532 34.63 -4.50 7.93
CA ALA A 532 33.74 -5.54 7.42
C ALA A 532 32.26 -5.09 7.46
N TYR A 533 31.82 -4.43 8.54
CA TYR A 533 30.48 -3.84 8.62
C TYR A 533 30.28 -2.73 7.59
N THR A 534 31.26 -1.82 7.41
CA THR A 534 31.18 -0.72 6.46
C THR A 534 31.03 -1.22 5.03
N GLN A 535 31.88 -2.19 4.62
CA GLN A 535 31.81 -2.77 3.28
C GLN A 535 30.51 -3.54 3.05
N SER A 536 30.00 -4.25 4.05
CA SER A 536 28.73 -4.97 3.95
C SER A 536 27.53 -4.03 3.83
N LEU A 537 27.51 -2.95 4.62
CA LEU A 537 26.47 -1.90 4.50
C LEU A 537 26.57 -1.13 3.18
N ARG A 538 27.80 -0.91 2.66
CA ARG A 538 27.98 -0.31 1.33
C ARG A 538 27.26 -1.11 0.26
N SER A 539 27.29 -2.44 0.32
CA SER A 539 26.54 -3.30 -0.61
C SER A 539 25.03 -3.12 -0.47
N VAL A 540 24.53 -2.92 0.74
CA VAL A 540 23.12 -2.61 1.02
C VAL A 540 22.72 -1.26 0.42
N TRP A 541 23.53 -0.22 0.61
CA TRP A 541 23.28 1.11 0.01
C TRP A 541 23.27 1.07 -1.52
N ILE A 542 24.12 0.26 -2.15
CA ILE A 542 24.10 0.03 -3.59
C ILE A 542 22.74 -0.55 -4.03
N VAL A 543 22.22 -1.54 -3.32
CA VAL A 543 20.90 -2.11 -3.64
C VAL A 543 19.80 -1.04 -3.59
N PHE A 544 19.76 -0.23 -2.53
CA PHE A 544 18.78 0.85 -2.43
C PHE A 544 18.96 1.91 -3.52
N THR A 545 20.20 2.25 -3.86
CA THR A 545 20.48 3.21 -4.94
C THR A 545 19.99 2.70 -6.29
N VAL A 546 20.23 1.44 -6.61
CA VAL A 546 19.75 0.81 -7.86
C VAL A 546 18.22 0.82 -7.91
N MET A 547 17.57 0.43 -6.81
CA MET A 547 16.11 0.44 -6.74
C MET A 547 15.54 1.86 -6.86
N ALA A 548 16.17 2.85 -6.24
CA ALA A 548 15.77 4.26 -6.34
C ALA A 548 15.96 4.81 -7.77
N ALA A 549 17.09 4.53 -8.40
CA ALA A 549 17.37 4.94 -9.78
C ALA A 549 16.38 4.31 -10.77
N LEU A 550 16.07 3.02 -10.60
CA LEU A 550 15.05 2.34 -11.40
C LEU A 550 13.67 3.00 -11.20
N SER A 551 13.30 3.32 -9.95
CA SER A 551 12.06 4.03 -9.64
C SER A 551 12.00 5.42 -10.28
N PHE A 552 13.12 6.15 -10.25
CA PHE A 552 13.25 7.44 -10.91
C PHE A 552 13.00 7.33 -12.42
N CYS A 553 13.63 6.36 -13.08
CA CYS A 553 13.40 6.11 -14.51
C CYS A 553 11.95 5.72 -14.82
N ILE A 554 11.34 4.84 -14.00
CA ILE A 554 9.97 4.40 -14.18
C ILE A 554 8.97 5.54 -13.97
N SER A 555 9.26 6.52 -13.10
CA SER A 555 8.37 7.65 -12.81
C SER A 555 8.11 8.53 -14.04
N PHE A 556 9.02 8.59 -15.01
CA PHE A 556 8.79 9.31 -16.29
C PHE A 556 7.70 8.66 -17.15
N CYS A 557 7.47 7.37 -17.00
CA CYS A 557 6.44 6.62 -17.73
C CYS A 557 5.02 6.87 -17.26
N GLU A 558 4.82 7.57 -16.12
CA GLU A 558 3.50 7.96 -15.62
C GLU A 558 2.81 8.94 -16.58
N LYS A 559 1.49 8.78 -16.74
CA LYS A 559 0.62 9.79 -17.35
C LYS A 559 -0.18 10.51 -16.26
N GLU A 560 -0.29 11.81 -16.39
CA GLU A 560 -1.05 12.64 -15.46
C GLU A 560 -2.52 12.64 -15.86
N TYR A 561 -3.41 12.35 -14.90
CA TYR A 561 -4.86 12.38 -15.06
C TYR A 561 -5.46 13.43 -14.12
N LYS A 562 -6.50 14.13 -14.60
CA LYS A 562 -7.23 15.10 -13.80
C LYS A 562 -7.94 14.41 -12.65
N MET A 563 -7.65 14.81 -11.43
CA MET A 563 -8.29 14.25 -10.23
C MET A 563 -9.71 14.78 -10.05
N ARG A 564 -10.65 13.89 -9.70
CA ARG A 564 -12.05 14.21 -9.46
C ARG A 564 -12.19 15.09 -8.20
N THR A 565 -13.10 16.06 -8.27
CA THR A 565 -13.43 16.97 -7.16
C THR A 565 -14.74 16.61 -6.46
N VAL A 566 -15.56 15.77 -7.10
CA VAL A 566 -16.84 15.30 -6.57
C VAL A 566 -16.62 13.94 -5.90
N LEU A 567 -17.28 13.72 -4.78
CA LEU A 567 -17.29 12.45 -4.05
C LEU A 567 -18.56 11.69 -4.42
N ASN A 568 -18.40 10.51 -5.00
CA ASN A 568 -19.50 9.59 -5.28
C ASN A 568 -19.20 8.26 -4.57
N THR A 569 -19.73 8.09 -3.36
CA THR A 569 -19.48 6.91 -2.53
C THR A 569 -20.75 6.48 -1.79
N ALA A 570 -20.93 5.16 -1.66
CA ALA A 570 -22.02 4.58 -0.87
C ALA A 570 -21.71 4.62 0.66
N TYR A 571 -20.45 4.88 1.03
CA TYR A 571 -19.94 4.83 2.40
C TYR A 571 -19.64 6.22 3.00
N GLY A 572 -20.19 7.29 2.44
CA GLY A 572 -20.02 8.66 2.96
C GLY A 572 -20.54 8.83 4.39
N LEU A 573 -20.28 10.00 4.99
CA LEU A 573 -20.81 10.32 6.33
C LEU A 573 -22.33 10.37 6.30
N LYS A 574 -22.98 9.74 7.30
CA LYS A 574 -24.44 9.82 7.48
C LYS A 574 -24.83 11.29 7.69
N SER A 575 -25.53 11.89 6.72
CA SER A 575 -26.20 13.18 6.93
C SER A 575 -27.35 12.97 7.93
N LYS A 576 -27.46 13.84 8.94
CA LYS A 576 -28.71 13.96 9.67
C LYS A 576 -29.78 14.36 8.66
N GLN A 577 -30.67 13.45 8.30
CA GLN A 577 -31.90 13.83 7.62
C GLN A 577 -32.60 14.81 8.55
N THR A 578 -32.55 16.09 8.23
CA THR A 578 -33.52 17.06 8.69
C THR A 578 -34.84 16.58 8.10
N THR A 579 -35.67 15.97 8.93
CA THR A 579 -37.07 15.71 8.61
C THR A 579 -37.63 17.04 8.13
N PRO A 580 -38.20 17.14 6.91
CA PRO A 580 -38.89 18.37 6.54
C PRO A 580 -40.05 18.52 7.56
N SER A 581 -40.02 19.58 8.33
CA SER A 581 -41.16 19.98 9.13
C SER A 581 -42.27 20.40 8.16
N ASN A 582 -43.09 19.45 7.73
CA ASN A 582 -44.36 19.72 7.10
C ASN A 582 -45.32 20.26 8.13
N GLY A 583 -45.21 21.55 8.41
CA GLY A 583 -46.27 22.34 8.97
C GLY A 583 -47.14 22.85 7.80
N LEU A 584 -48.14 22.09 7.41
CA LEU A 584 -49.30 22.61 6.67
C LEU A 584 -50.56 22.06 7.36
N PRO A 585 -51.57 22.92 7.63
CA PRO A 585 -52.74 22.51 8.40
C PRO A 585 -53.66 21.62 7.59
N ALA A 586 -54.28 20.67 8.29
CA ALA A 586 -55.30 19.80 7.77
C ALA A 586 -56.51 20.57 7.25
N GLY A 587 -56.70 20.49 5.93
CA GLY A 587 -57.92 20.88 5.26
C GLY A 587 -58.56 19.65 4.63
N SER A 588 -59.70 19.26 5.19
CA SER A 588 -60.57 18.20 4.77
C SER A 588 -61.11 18.40 3.34
N SER A 589 -60.96 17.41 2.47
CA SER A 589 -62.04 17.02 1.52
C SER A 589 -61.65 15.76 0.75
N THR A 590 -62.34 14.70 1.01
CA THR A 590 -62.54 13.54 0.14
C THR A 590 -63.27 13.93 -1.15
N PRO A 591 -62.97 13.30 -2.27
CA PRO A 591 -64.07 12.72 -3.01
C PRO A 591 -63.81 11.27 -3.50
N LYS A 592 -64.93 10.64 -3.60
CA LYS A 592 -65.21 9.25 -3.94
C LYS A 592 -64.80 8.82 -5.34
N SER A 593 -64.64 7.53 -5.45
CA SER A 593 -64.53 6.67 -6.62
C SER A 593 -65.48 6.98 -7.76
N SER A 594 -65.03 6.82 -9.01
CA SER A 594 -65.82 6.13 -10.02
C SER A 594 -64.92 5.58 -11.12
N ALA A 595 -65.12 4.34 -11.42
CA ALA A 595 -64.58 3.60 -12.54
C ALA A 595 -65.24 4.05 -13.86
N ALA A 596 -64.45 4.13 -14.91
CA ALA A 596 -64.93 3.84 -16.27
C ALA A 596 -63.75 3.60 -17.22
N SER A 597 -63.76 2.43 -17.75
CA SER A 597 -63.08 1.97 -18.93
C SER A 597 -63.43 2.79 -20.19
N THR A 598 -62.50 3.11 -21.04
CA THR A 598 -62.76 3.18 -22.49
C THR A 598 -61.47 2.97 -23.30
N VAL A 599 -61.54 2.02 -24.15
CA VAL A 599 -60.69 1.64 -25.27
C VAL A 599 -60.86 2.66 -26.40
N VAL A 600 -59.90 2.79 -27.28
CA VAL A 600 -59.87 3.21 -28.69
C VAL A 600 -58.60 4.03 -28.94
N GLU A 601 -57.70 3.72 -29.73
CA GLU A 601 -57.51 3.26 -31.08
C GLU A 601 -56.34 4.03 -31.74
N THR A 602 -55.62 3.31 -32.46
CA THR A 602 -54.52 3.57 -33.37
C THR A 602 -54.69 4.77 -34.31
N ARG A 603 -53.64 5.56 -34.52
CA ARG A 603 -53.36 6.06 -35.87
C ARG A 603 -51.87 6.38 -36.09
N ALA A 604 -51.31 5.63 -37.00
CA ALA A 604 -50.05 5.90 -37.68
C ALA A 604 -50.18 7.07 -38.65
N GLN A 605 -49.13 7.88 -38.77
CA GLN A 605 -48.78 8.48 -40.06
C GLN A 605 -47.31 8.82 -40.16
N THR A 606 -46.75 8.43 -41.25
CA THR A 606 -45.40 8.45 -41.78
C THR A 606 -45.02 9.82 -42.41
N PRO A 607 -43.85 9.94 -43.05
CA PRO A 607 -42.92 11.06 -42.94
C PRO A 607 -42.96 11.99 -44.17
N VAL A 608 -42.32 13.16 -44.07
CA VAL A 608 -42.04 14.02 -45.24
C VAL A 608 -40.58 14.39 -45.29
N LYS A 609 -40.08 14.25 -46.49
CA LYS A 609 -38.75 14.45 -47.07
C LYS A 609 -38.36 15.92 -47.26
N SER A 610 -37.01 16.15 -47.20
CA SER A 610 -36.13 16.85 -48.17
C SER A 610 -36.38 18.31 -48.57
N GLU A 611 -35.28 19.02 -48.58
CA GLU A 611 -34.63 19.79 -49.67
C GLU A 611 -33.71 20.82 -49.03
N SER A 612 -32.40 20.83 -49.17
CA SER A 612 -31.45 21.14 -50.25
C SER A 612 -31.34 22.63 -50.61
N GLU A 613 -30.09 22.97 -50.82
CA GLU A 613 -29.51 24.13 -51.55
C GLU A 613 -29.26 25.40 -50.73
N SER A 614 -28.06 25.82 -50.65
CA SER A 614 -27.01 26.36 -51.51
C SER A 614 -26.92 27.89 -51.42
N GLU A 615 -25.75 28.33 -51.39
CA GLU A 615 -25.01 29.46 -52.02
C GLU A 615 -24.32 30.37 -51.02
N MET A 616 -23.01 30.35 -51.03
CA MET A 616 -21.99 31.02 -51.86
C MET A 616 -21.70 32.47 -51.53
N ALA A 617 -20.43 32.72 -51.42
CA ALA A 617 -19.65 33.96 -51.67
C ALA A 617 -19.76 35.08 -50.63
N GLY A 618 -18.72 35.75 -50.23
CA GLY A 618 -17.40 35.98 -50.71
C GLY A 618 -16.87 37.30 -50.13
N HIS A 619 -15.59 37.51 -50.34
CA HIS A 619 -14.80 38.75 -50.21
C HIS A 619 -14.14 39.02 -48.87
N GLU A 620 -12.81 38.85 -48.84
CA GLU A 620 -11.76 39.86 -49.04
C GLU A 620 -11.83 41.02 -48.03
N GLY A 621 -10.86 41.40 -47.31
CA GLY A 621 -9.47 41.52 -47.52
C GLY A 621 -8.85 42.50 -46.52
N LYS A 622 -7.55 42.46 -46.48
CA LYS A 622 -6.58 43.53 -46.04
C LYS A 622 -6.29 43.65 -44.55
N GLU A 623 -5.13 43.19 -44.18
CA GLU A 623 -3.80 43.84 -44.16
C GLU A 623 -3.57 44.92 -43.12
N ARG A 624 -2.41 44.75 -42.49
CA ARG A 624 -1.52 45.72 -41.82
C ARG A 624 -1.82 45.95 -40.33
N GLY A 625 -0.90 45.95 -39.47
CA GLY A 625 0.57 45.89 -39.48
C GLY A 625 1.08 46.40 -38.16
N LEU A 626 2.24 45.87 -37.76
CA LEU A 626 3.30 46.57 -37.01
C LEU A 626 2.85 47.33 -35.72
N GLU A 627 3.49 47.25 -34.61
CA GLU A 627 4.88 47.24 -34.17
C GLU A 627 4.97 47.13 -32.65
N THR A 628 5.98 46.42 -32.19
CA THR A 628 6.95 46.69 -31.13
C THR A 628 6.53 47.14 -29.73
N GLY A 629 7.04 46.45 -28.75
CA GLY A 629 7.93 47.11 -27.83
C GLY A 629 7.70 46.85 -26.34
N LEU A 630 8.69 46.23 -25.78
CA LEU A 630 9.14 46.07 -24.38
C LEU A 630 8.76 44.79 -23.68
#